data_5cc5acb79c8f85a95b29121b60971d15
#
_entry.id   5cc5acb79c8f85a95b29121b60971d15
#
_cell.length_a   1.000
_cell.length_b   1.000
_cell.length_c   1.000
_cell.angle_alpha   90.00
_cell.angle_beta   90.00
_cell.angle_gamma   90.00
#
_symmetry.space_group_name_H-M   'P 1'
#
loop_
_entity.id
_entity.type
_entity.pdbx_description
1 polymer ?
#
loop_
_entity_poly.entity_id
_entity_poly.type
_entity_poly.pdbx_seq_one_letter_code
_entity_poly.pdbx_strand_id
1 'polypeptide(L)'
;MRFPDDPRRAEALAKPIADVAAMLCIEGLRRAGAELVGPCPQCGGDDRFGINPRKGVFGCRKCGAKGDGIALVMHVRQVSFPEALDWLCGPRQEISAGERAQRDQAAEANRQARAAEAAQYRARAVADAGRVWSQGVAAEGTAVRDYLTRRGIDPGLYPRLAPALRFHPALPYMVSNGGGRWRQVHCGPAMLAAIQGADNRFCAVHRTWLDLDQPKGKAVITDPVTGEVLQAKKVLGAKKGGAIRLFQGDNLRAVLVMGEGIETTLSACVAGAVAGASYWAGVDLGNQ
;
A
#
# COMPACT_ATOMS: atom_id res chain seq x y z
N MET A 1 -18.63 -21.52 -6.58
CA MET A 1 -19.32 -21.57 -7.89
C MET A 1 -18.78 -20.46 -8.77
N ARG A 2 -18.12 -20.75 -9.90
CA ARG A 2 -17.82 -19.76 -10.94
C ARG A 2 -19.09 -19.59 -11.75
N PHE A 3 -19.73 -18.43 -11.64
CA PHE A 3 -20.84 -18.08 -12.53
C PHE A 3 -20.23 -17.73 -13.90
N PRO A 4 -20.72 -18.35 -14.98
CA PRO A 4 -20.20 -18.10 -16.31
C PRO A 4 -20.50 -16.67 -16.77
N ASP A 5 -19.76 -16.20 -17.75
CA ASP A 5 -19.71 -14.87 -18.33
C ASP A 5 -21.06 -14.28 -18.71
N ASP A 6 -21.75 -13.70 -17.71
CA ASP A 6 -22.89 -12.83 -18.01
C ASP A 6 -22.34 -11.42 -18.29
N PRO A 7 -22.54 -10.88 -19.51
CA PRO A 7 -22.01 -9.57 -19.90
C PRO A 7 -22.51 -8.43 -19.00
N ARG A 8 -23.69 -8.58 -18.38
CA ARG A 8 -24.26 -7.60 -17.45
C ARG A 8 -23.46 -7.49 -16.13
N ARG A 9 -22.62 -8.48 -15.82
CA ARG A 9 -21.77 -8.44 -14.62
C ARG A 9 -20.84 -7.23 -14.64
N ALA A 10 -20.22 -6.94 -15.76
CA ALA A 10 -19.31 -5.78 -15.86
C ALA A 10 -20.08 -4.46 -15.70
N GLU A 11 -21.27 -4.37 -16.29
CA GLU A 11 -22.17 -3.22 -16.15
C GLU A 11 -22.65 -3.04 -14.70
N ALA A 12 -23.08 -4.13 -14.05
CA ALA A 12 -23.50 -4.12 -12.65
C ALA A 12 -22.38 -3.69 -11.71
N LEU A 13 -21.13 -4.16 -11.93
CA LEU A 13 -19.95 -3.79 -11.15
C LEU A 13 -19.49 -2.35 -11.40
N ALA A 14 -19.84 -1.76 -12.54
CA ALA A 14 -19.52 -0.36 -12.82
C ALA A 14 -20.42 0.62 -12.04
N LYS A 15 -21.55 0.15 -11.50
CA LYS A 15 -22.43 0.98 -10.66
C LYS A 15 -21.76 1.21 -9.30
N PRO A 16 -21.62 2.47 -8.85
CA PRO A 16 -21.10 2.76 -7.52
C PRO A 16 -21.93 2.07 -6.45
N ILE A 17 -21.30 1.39 -5.51
CA ILE A 17 -22.02 0.63 -4.47
C ILE A 17 -22.92 1.52 -3.60
N ALA A 18 -22.57 2.81 -3.45
CA ALA A 18 -23.41 3.77 -2.75
C ALA A 18 -24.74 4.02 -3.49
N ASP A 19 -24.70 4.07 -4.81
CA ASP A 19 -25.91 4.23 -5.63
C ASP A 19 -26.77 2.97 -5.57
N VAL A 20 -26.14 1.80 -5.59
CA VAL A 20 -26.84 0.52 -5.39
C VAL A 20 -27.52 0.46 -4.01
N ALA A 21 -26.86 0.95 -2.96
CA ALA A 21 -27.44 1.04 -1.62
C ALA A 21 -28.64 1.99 -1.58
N ALA A 22 -28.57 3.12 -2.26
CA ALA A 22 -29.68 4.07 -2.40
C ALA A 22 -30.85 3.45 -3.19
N MET A 23 -30.60 2.75 -4.29
CA MET A 23 -31.60 2.02 -5.06
C MET A 23 -32.30 0.94 -4.22
N LEU A 24 -31.59 0.32 -3.26
CA LEU A 24 -32.12 -0.68 -2.33
C LEU A 24 -32.84 -0.06 -1.13
N CYS A 25 -32.94 1.26 -1.06
CA CYS A 25 -33.53 2.02 0.05
C CYS A 25 -32.96 1.58 1.41
N ILE A 26 -31.63 1.40 1.51
CA ILE A 26 -30.99 1.05 2.77
C ILE A 26 -30.92 2.31 3.64
N GLU A 27 -31.75 2.32 4.68
CA GLU A 27 -31.88 3.45 5.60
C GLU A 27 -30.91 3.37 6.79
N GLY A 28 -30.75 4.48 7.51
CA GLY A 28 -29.98 4.54 8.75
C GLY A 28 -28.44 4.51 8.55
N LEU A 29 -27.96 4.62 7.31
CA LEU A 29 -26.53 4.72 7.04
C LEU A 29 -26.00 6.12 7.38
N ARG A 30 -24.95 6.17 8.20
CA ARG A 30 -24.25 7.40 8.59
C ARG A 30 -22.77 7.31 8.19
N ARG A 31 -22.18 8.43 7.86
CA ARG A 31 -20.77 8.47 7.48
C ARG A 31 -19.86 8.26 8.70
N ALA A 32 -18.97 7.29 8.61
CA ALA A 32 -17.92 7.01 9.59
C ALA A 32 -16.58 6.90 8.84
N GLY A 33 -15.86 8.01 8.76
CA GLY A 33 -14.63 8.11 7.97
C GLY A 33 -14.86 7.88 6.48
N ALA A 34 -14.25 6.82 5.94
CA ALA A 34 -14.37 6.42 4.53
C ALA A 34 -15.56 5.50 4.25
N GLU A 35 -16.32 5.11 5.27
CA GLU A 35 -17.41 4.15 5.18
C GLU A 35 -18.77 4.77 5.50
N LEU A 36 -19.83 4.13 5.01
CA LEU A 36 -21.21 4.34 5.43
C LEU A 36 -21.58 3.20 6.36
N VAL A 37 -21.93 3.50 7.61
CA VAL A 37 -22.17 2.49 8.66
C VAL A 37 -23.57 2.65 9.22
N GLY A 38 -24.24 1.52 9.47
CA GLY A 38 -25.59 1.51 10.00
C GLY A 38 -26.14 0.12 10.33
N PRO A 39 -27.48 0.01 10.49
CA PRO A 39 -28.14 -1.26 10.70
C PRO A 39 -28.02 -2.17 9.46
N CYS A 40 -27.88 -3.47 9.68
CA CYS A 40 -27.90 -4.43 8.59
C CYS A 40 -29.35 -4.65 8.11
N PRO A 41 -29.62 -4.56 6.80
CA PRO A 41 -30.98 -4.76 6.27
C PRO A 41 -31.57 -6.12 6.59
N GLN A 42 -30.73 -7.15 6.85
CA GLN A 42 -31.20 -8.51 7.14
C GLN A 42 -31.15 -8.89 8.63
N CYS A 43 -30.13 -8.46 9.36
CA CYS A 43 -29.95 -8.89 10.75
C CYS A 43 -30.04 -7.75 11.77
N GLY A 44 -30.41 -6.53 11.34
CA GLY A 44 -30.62 -5.36 12.18
C GLY A 44 -29.32 -4.88 12.87
N GLY A 45 -29.47 -4.26 14.03
CA GLY A 45 -28.40 -3.67 14.84
C GLY A 45 -28.14 -2.22 14.44
N ASP A 46 -27.19 -1.56 15.12
CA ASP A 46 -27.01 -0.11 14.97
C ASP A 46 -25.86 0.25 14.04
N ASP A 47 -24.74 -0.52 14.07
CA ASP A 47 -23.49 -0.15 13.41
C ASP A 47 -22.72 -1.32 12.78
N ARG A 48 -23.33 -2.49 12.68
CA ARG A 48 -22.65 -3.71 12.26
C ARG A 48 -22.53 -3.90 10.75
N PHE A 49 -23.24 -3.10 9.99
CA PHE A 49 -23.22 -3.11 8.53
C PHE A 49 -22.45 -1.90 8.04
N GLY A 50 -21.53 -2.12 7.11
CA GLY A 50 -20.71 -1.05 6.53
C GLY A 50 -20.57 -1.19 5.03
N ILE A 51 -20.57 -0.06 4.33
CA ILE A 51 -20.29 0.07 2.91
C ILE A 51 -19.06 0.95 2.74
N ASN A 52 -18.07 0.49 1.99
CA ASN A 52 -16.92 1.31 1.60
C ASN A 52 -17.08 1.75 0.13
N PRO A 53 -17.54 2.99 -0.13
CA PRO A 53 -17.79 3.45 -1.49
C PRO A 53 -16.54 3.49 -2.38
N ARG A 54 -15.35 3.76 -1.80
CA ARG A 54 -14.09 3.81 -2.54
C ARG A 54 -13.62 2.44 -3.01
N LYS A 55 -13.83 1.42 -2.17
CA LYS A 55 -13.46 0.03 -2.50
C LYS A 55 -14.56 -0.70 -3.27
N GLY A 56 -15.78 -0.17 -3.32
CA GLY A 56 -16.92 -0.82 -3.94
C GLY A 56 -17.39 -2.08 -3.21
N VAL A 57 -17.23 -2.13 -1.87
CA VAL A 57 -17.56 -3.34 -1.09
C VAL A 57 -18.42 -3.01 0.13
N PHE A 58 -19.17 -4.03 0.58
CA PHE A 58 -19.90 -3.99 1.86
C PHE A 58 -19.53 -5.18 2.75
N GLY A 59 -19.88 -5.08 4.03
CA GLY A 59 -19.77 -6.19 4.98
C GLY A 59 -20.68 -6.02 6.19
N CYS A 60 -21.13 -7.14 6.74
CA CYS A 60 -21.85 -7.19 8.01
C CYS A 60 -21.09 -8.06 9.01
N ARG A 61 -20.76 -7.49 10.16
CA ARG A 61 -19.98 -8.15 11.21
C ARG A 61 -20.75 -9.25 11.95
N LYS A 62 -22.09 -9.29 11.87
CA LYS A 62 -22.91 -10.30 12.53
C LYS A 62 -23.29 -11.47 11.63
N CYS A 63 -23.91 -11.20 10.48
CA CYS A 63 -24.34 -12.29 9.57
C CYS A 63 -23.23 -12.74 8.61
N GLY A 64 -22.07 -12.07 8.59
CA GLY A 64 -20.94 -12.45 7.75
C GLY A 64 -21.10 -12.11 6.27
N ALA A 65 -22.22 -11.52 5.85
CA ALA A 65 -22.44 -11.12 4.47
C ALA A 65 -21.41 -10.06 4.06
N LYS A 66 -20.82 -10.24 2.89
CA LYS A 66 -19.80 -9.34 2.34
C LYS A 66 -19.70 -9.49 0.84
N GLY A 67 -19.26 -8.46 0.15
CA GLY A 67 -19.03 -8.51 -1.30
C GLY A 67 -19.14 -7.15 -1.96
N ASP A 68 -19.37 -7.19 -3.28
CA ASP A 68 -19.57 -6.04 -4.16
C ASP A 68 -21.06 -5.61 -4.23
N GLY A 69 -21.36 -4.70 -5.16
CA GLY A 69 -22.72 -4.20 -5.36
C GLY A 69 -23.73 -5.29 -5.77
N ILE A 70 -23.30 -6.32 -6.51
CA ILE A 70 -24.17 -7.44 -6.89
C ILE A 70 -24.49 -8.28 -5.65
N ALA A 71 -23.46 -8.61 -4.85
CA ALA A 71 -23.64 -9.33 -3.62
C ALA A 71 -24.50 -8.56 -2.60
N LEU A 72 -24.44 -7.22 -2.63
CA LEU A 72 -25.32 -6.36 -1.83
C LEU A 72 -26.78 -6.55 -2.21
N VAL A 73 -27.12 -6.54 -3.52
CA VAL A 73 -28.49 -6.80 -4.00
C VAL A 73 -28.94 -8.19 -3.57
N MET A 74 -28.11 -9.22 -3.79
CA MET A 74 -28.41 -10.59 -3.38
C MET A 74 -28.70 -10.68 -1.87
N HIS A 75 -27.90 -10.01 -1.05
CA HIS A 75 -28.06 -9.99 0.40
C HIS A 75 -29.33 -9.28 0.84
N VAL A 76 -29.62 -8.10 0.29
CA VAL A 76 -30.76 -7.29 0.73
C VAL A 76 -32.09 -7.87 0.23
N ARG A 77 -32.13 -8.33 -1.01
CA ARG A 77 -33.36 -8.83 -1.65
C ARG A 77 -33.55 -10.34 -1.50
N GLN A 78 -32.54 -11.05 -0.98
CA GLN A 78 -32.56 -12.52 -0.84
C GLN A 78 -32.82 -13.23 -2.19
N VAL A 79 -32.18 -12.74 -3.24
CA VAL A 79 -32.30 -13.24 -4.61
C VAL A 79 -31.02 -13.91 -5.10
N SER A 80 -31.13 -14.72 -6.14
CA SER A 80 -29.99 -15.35 -6.80
C SER A 80 -29.14 -14.34 -7.59
N PHE A 81 -27.94 -14.75 -7.99
CA PHE A 81 -27.05 -13.92 -8.80
C PHE A 81 -27.67 -13.45 -10.15
N PRO A 82 -28.34 -14.31 -10.95
CA PRO A 82 -29.03 -13.86 -12.16
C PRO A 82 -30.13 -12.83 -11.89
N GLU A 83 -30.94 -13.05 -10.85
CA GLU A 83 -32.01 -12.13 -10.45
C GLU A 83 -31.45 -10.78 -9.96
N ALA A 84 -30.31 -10.79 -9.29
CA ALA A 84 -29.62 -9.56 -8.89
C ALA A 84 -29.12 -8.78 -10.11
N LEU A 85 -28.65 -9.48 -11.16
CA LEU A 85 -28.28 -8.85 -12.43
C LEU A 85 -29.50 -8.32 -13.17
N ASP A 86 -30.61 -9.06 -13.19
CA ASP A 86 -31.88 -8.61 -13.77
C ASP A 86 -32.37 -7.33 -13.07
N TRP A 87 -32.22 -7.24 -11.78
CA TRP A 87 -32.59 -6.06 -11.02
C TRP A 87 -31.67 -4.86 -11.28
N LEU A 88 -30.36 -5.09 -11.41
CA LEU A 88 -29.37 -4.03 -11.64
C LEU A 88 -29.37 -3.52 -13.09
N CYS A 89 -29.49 -4.40 -14.05
CA CYS A 89 -29.23 -4.12 -15.48
C CYS A 89 -30.44 -4.41 -16.38
N GLY A 90 -31.54 -4.88 -15.82
CA GLY A 90 -32.71 -5.35 -16.56
C GLY A 90 -32.58 -6.80 -17.06
N PRO A 91 -33.63 -7.36 -17.66
CA PRO A 91 -33.63 -8.71 -18.19
C PRO A 91 -32.52 -8.90 -19.22
N ARG A 92 -31.98 -10.11 -19.29
CA ARG A 92 -30.90 -10.46 -20.22
C ARG A 92 -31.34 -10.21 -21.65
N GLN A 93 -30.81 -9.16 -22.24
CA GLN A 93 -30.96 -8.96 -23.69
C GLN A 93 -30.01 -9.90 -24.43
N GLU A 94 -30.49 -10.57 -25.46
CA GLU A 94 -29.62 -11.29 -26.39
C GLU A 94 -28.79 -10.28 -27.18
N ILE A 95 -27.56 -10.11 -26.74
CA ILE A 95 -26.62 -9.21 -27.38
C ILE A 95 -26.08 -9.91 -28.63
N SER A 96 -26.12 -9.25 -29.77
CA SER A 96 -25.56 -9.79 -31.01
C SER A 96 -24.04 -10.06 -30.88
N ALA A 97 -23.52 -10.96 -31.69
CA ALA A 97 -22.08 -11.28 -31.69
C ALA A 97 -21.21 -10.03 -31.95
N GLY A 98 -21.72 -9.08 -32.78
CA GLY A 98 -21.04 -7.81 -33.04
C GLY A 98 -20.98 -6.88 -31.84
N GLU A 99 -22.07 -6.76 -31.09
CA GLU A 99 -22.10 -5.94 -29.86
C GLU A 99 -21.22 -6.54 -28.72
N ARG A 100 -21.15 -7.89 -28.66
CA ARG A 100 -20.22 -8.56 -27.74
C ARG A 100 -18.79 -8.21 -28.07
N ALA A 101 -18.39 -8.31 -29.34
CA ALA A 101 -17.05 -8.00 -29.79
C ALA A 101 -16.68 -6.53 -29.51
N GLN A 102 -17.60 -5.59 -29.71
CA GLN A 102 -17.37 -4.17 -29.38
C GLN A 102 -17.21 -3.93 -27.90
N ARG A 103 -18.02 -4.58 -27.04
CA ARG A 103 -17.88 -4.49 -25.57
C ARG A 103 -16.57 -5.07 -25.08
N ASP A 104 -16.15 -6.20 -25.63
CA ASP A 104 -14.88 -6.85 -25.29
C ASP A 104 -13.68 -5.98 -25.69
N GLN A 105 -13.74 -5.38 -26.89
CA GLN A 105 -12.73 -4.41 -27.32
C GLN A 105 -12.69 -3.17 -26.43
N ALA A 106 -13.83 -2.61 -26.08
CA ALA A 106 -13.89 -1.46 -25.17
C ALA A 106 -13.37 -1.81 -23.76
N ALA A 107 -13.71 -2.99 -23.25
CA ALA A 107 -13.21 -3.48 -21.97
C ALA A 107 -11.70 -3.69 -21.97
N GLU A 108 -11.15 -4.23 -23.07
CA GLU A 108 -9.71 -4.42 -23.24
C GLU A 108 -8.98 -3.07 -23.36
N ALA A 109 -9.50 -2.14 -24.17
CA ALA A 109 -8.94 -0.79 -24.29
C ALA A 109 -8.91 -0.07 -22.93
N ASN A 110 -9.98 -0.19 -22.14
CA ASN A 110 -10.02 0.37 -20.79
C ASN A 110 -9.00 -0.29 -19.84
N ARG A 111 -8.82 -1.61 -19.93
CA ARG A 111 -7.78 -2.31 -19.15
C ARG A 111 -6.39 -1.81 -19.51
N GLN A 112 -6.11 -1.69 -20.80
CA GLN A 112 -4.82 -1.20 -21.31
C GLN A 112 -4.57 0.26 -20.88
N ALA A 113 -5.57 1.13 -20.99
CA ALA A 113 -5.48 2.51 -20.56
C ALA A 113 -5.17 2.63 -19.05
N ARG A 114 -5.88 1.88 -18.20
CA ARG A 114 -5.62 1.84 -16.76
C ARG A 114 -4.22 1.27 -16.44
N ALA A 115 -3.79 0.25 -17.17
CA ALA A 115 -2.46 -0.33 -16.98
C ALA A 115 -1.36 0.67 -17.37
N ALA A 116 -1.54 1.42 -18.47
CA ALA A 116 -0.64 2.46 -18.91
C ALA A 116 -0.56 3.63 -17.91
N GLU A 117 -1.71 4.10 -17.42
CA GLU A 117 -1.77 5.13 -16.39
C GLU A 117 -1.07 4.70 -15.09
N ALA A 118 -1.34 3.48 -14.63
CA ALA A 118 -0.70 2.91 -13.46
C ALA A 118 0.82 2.76 -13.65
N ALA A 119 1.28 2.42 -14.86
CA ALA A 119 2.69 2.33 -15.21
C ALA A 119 3.36 3.72 -15.19
N GLN A 120 2.70 4.73 -15.75
CA GLN A 120 3.20 6.12 -15.72
C GLN A 120 3.28 6.65 -14.29
N TYR A 121 2.27 6.40 -13.47
CA TYR A 121 2.28 6.79 -12.06
C TYR A 121 3.44 6.14 -11.30
N ARG A 122 3.66 4.82 -11.51
CA ARG A 122 4.80 4.10 -10.93
C ARG A 122 6.13 4.66 -11.40
N ALA A 123 6.29 4.93 -12.68
CA ALA A 123 7.52 5.50 -13.23
C ALA A 123 7.84 6.87 -12.62
N ARG A 124 6.84 7.73 -12.48
CA ARG A 124 7.01 9.04 -11.79
C ARG A 124 7.42 8.85 -10.34
N ALA A 125 6.74 7.96 -9.60
CA ALA A 125 7.07 7.70 -8.21
C ALA A 125 8.49 7.15 -8.02
N VAL A 126 8.97 6.29 -8.95
CA VAL A 126 10.36 5.80 -8.96
C VAL A 126 11.35 6.93 -9.26
N ALA A 127 11.03 7.81 -10.22
CA ALA A 127 11.87 8.96 -10.53
C ALA A 127 11.98 9.94 -9.36
N ASP A 128 10.85 10.20 -8.66
CA ASP A 128 10.83 11.02 -7.45
C ASP A 128 11.68 10.41 -6.34
N ALA A 129 11.57 9.10 -6.14
CA ALA A 129 12.41 8.36 -5.20
C ALA A 129 13.90 8.46 -5.56
N GLY A 130 14.21 8.34 -6.85
CA GLY A 130 15.58 8.48 -7.37
C GLY A 130 16.16 9.86 -7.12
N ARG A 131 15.37 10.93 -7.26
CA ARG A 131 15.81 12.30 -6.91
C ARG A 131 16.15 12.43 -5.42
N VAL A 132 15.28 11.92 -4.54
CA VAL A 132 15.56 11.91 -3.10
C VAL A 132 16.80 11.09 -2.77
N TRP A 133 16.96 9.93 -3.40
CA TRP A 133 18.12 9.06 -3.20
C TRP A 133 19.43 9.75 -3.65
N SER A 134 19.43 10.44 -4.78
CA SER A 134 20.61 11.13 -5.31
C SER A 134 21.07 12.33 -4.47
N GLN A 135 20.15 12.95 -3.72
CA GLN A 135 20.46 14.04 -2.78
C GLN A 135 21.14 13.55 -1.49
N GLY A 136 21.07 12.25 -1.20
CA GLY A 136 21.73 11.67 -0.04
C GLY A 136 23.24 11.53 -0.28
N VAL A 137 24.01 11.72 0.80
CA VAL A 137 25.45 11.46 0.85
C VAL A 137 25.73 10.09 1.47
N ALA A 138 26.98 9.62 1.42
CA ALA A 138 27.38 8.38 2.09
C ALA A 138 26.99 8.42 3.56
N ALA A 139 26.49 7.29 4.09
CA ALA A 139 26.02 7.21 5.47
C ALA A 139 27.17 7.18 6.51
N GLU A 140 28.37 6.81 6.08
CA GLU A 140 29.55 6.72 6.95
C GLU A 140 29.92 8.09 7.54
N GLY A 141 30.24 8.14 8.84
CA GLY A 141 30.56 9.37 9.56
C GLY A 141 29.41 10.35 9.74
N THR A 142 28.16 9.90 9.58
CA THR A 142 26.97 10.74 9.72
C THR A 142 26.07 10.26 10.85
N ALA A 143 25.00 11.01 11.14
CA ALA A 143 23.97 10.63 12.12
C ALA A 143 23.33 9.25 11.88
N VAL A 144 23.48 8.66 10.70
CA VAL A 144 23.05 7.28 10.42
C VAL A 144 23.87 6.28 11.24
N ARG A 145 25.19 6.48 11.31
CA ARG A 145 26.06 5.64 12.13
C ARG A 145 25.71 5.74 13.61
N ASP A 146 25.55 6.97 14.10
CA ASP A 146 25.20 7.22 15.51
C ASP A 146 23.84 6.63 15.87
N TYR A 147 22.86 6.75 14.94
CA TYR A 147 21.56 6.13 15.06
C TYR A 147 21.65 4.60 15.18
N LEU A 148 22.41 3.94 14.32
CA LEU A 148 22.57 2.49 14.34
C LEU A 148 23.27 2.03 15.62
N THR A 149 24.32 2.73 16.06
CA THR A 149 25.00 2.47 17.33
C THR A 149 24.06 2.58 18.53
N ARG A 150 23.24 3.63 18.56
CA ARG A 150 22.21 3.83 19.60
C ARG A 150 21.15 2.72 19.59
N ARG A 151 20.93 2.08 18.45
CA ARG A 151 20.04 0.91 18.29
C ARG A 151 20.71 -0.41 18.67
N GLY A 152 21.94 -0.37 19.24
CA GLY A 152 22.71 -1.55 19.62
C GLY A 152 23.31 -2.31 18.43
N ILE A 153 23.33 -1.70 17.26
CA ILE A 153 23.96 -2.24 16.05
C ILE A 153 25.36 -1.65 15.97
N ASP A 154 26.36 -2.43 16.36
CA ASP A 154 27.75 -1.95 16.38
C ASP A 154 28.33 -1.89 14.97
N PRO A 155 28.57 -0.69 14.42
CA PRO A 155 29.19 -0.55 13.11
C PRO A 155 30.66 -1.03 13.07
N GLY A 156 31.30 -1.21 14.22
CA GLY A 156 32.65 -1.77 14.30
C GLY A 156 32.72 -3.23 13.86
N LEU A 157 31.65 -3.99 14.05
CA LEU A 157 31.47 -5.34 13.53
C LEU A 157 31.06 -5.37 12.06
N TYR A 158 30.79 -4.20 11.50
CA TYR A 158 30.33 -4.00 10.14
C TYR A 158 31.28 -2.99 9.45
N PRO A 159 32.32 -3.45 8.74
CA PRO A 159 33.45 -2.60 8.35
C PRO A 159 33.06 -1.46 7.40
N ARG A 160 31.91 -1.51 6.77
CA ARG A 160 31.33 -0.42 5.97
C ARG A 160 29.83 -0.44 6.08
N LEU A 161 29.22 0.73 6.31
CA LEU A 161 27.78 0.85 6.20
C LEU A 161 27.31 0.43 4.80
N ALA A 162 26.22 -0.34 4.77
CA ALA A 162 25.70 -0.88 3.52
C ALA A 162 25.60 0.20 2.43
N PRO A 163 26.07 -0.04 1.20
CA PRO A 163 25.92 0.90 0.09
C PRO A 163 24.44 1.25 -0.18
N ALA A 164 23.53 0.42 0.30
CA ALA A 164 22.09 0.67 0.28
C ALA A 164 21.63 1.76 1.26
N LEU A 165 22.51 2.29 2.12
CA LEU A 165 22.20 3.35 3.09
C LEU A 165 22.86 4.65 2.70
N ARG A 166 22.12 5.76 2.83
CA ARG A 166 22.61 7.14 2.67
C ARG A 166 22.08 8.03 3.77
N PHE A 167 22.70 9.17 3.94
CA PHE A 167 22.28 10.24 4.83
C PHE A 167 21.78 11.44 4.05
N HIS A 168 20.67 12.04 4.47
CA HIS A 168 20.17 13.32 3.99
C HIS A 168 20.11 14.30 5.17
N PRO A 169 20.79 15.47 5.10
CA PRO A 169 20.91 16.37 6.26
C PRO A 169 19.59 17.06 6.63
N ALA A 170 18.73 17.36 5.65
CA ALA A 170 17.49 18.12 5.85
C ALA A 170 16.40 17.64 4.88
N LEU A 171 15.87 16.44 5.09
CA LEU A 171 14.82 15.86 4.24
C LEU A 171 13.45 16.42 4.60
N PRO A 172 12.70 17.02 3.65
CA PRO A 172 11.33 17.44 3.89
C PRO A 172 10.39 16.28 4.15
N TYR A 173 9.53 16.41 5.16
CA TYR A 173 8.43 15.49 5.41
C TYR A 173 7.14 16.09 4.88
N MET A 174 6.62 15.49 3.83
CA MET A 174 5.44 15.97 3.13
C MET A 174 4.21 15.15 3.51
N VAL A 175 3.07 15.83 3.71
CA VAL A 175 1.75 15.21 3.86
C VAL A 175 0.82 15.74 2.78
N SER A 176 -0.11 14.91 2.33
CA SER A 176 -1.14 15.30 1.38
C SER A 176 -2.32 15.94 2.10
N ASN A 177 -2.76 17.10 1.61
CA ASN A 177 -3.98 17.77 2.09
C ASN A 177 -5.24 17.31 1.34
N GLY A 178 -5.11 16.30 0.45
CA GLY A 178 -6.15 15.95 -0.51
C GLY A 178 -6.05 16.79 -1.78
N GLY A 179 -6.77 16.39 -2.84
CA GLY A 179 -6.80 17.13 -4.12
C GLY A 179 -5.43 17.33 -4.80
N GLY A 180 -4.45 16.49 -4.51
CA GLY A 180 -3.11 16.56 -5.11
C GLY A 180 -2.20 17.63 -4.51
N ARG A 181 -2.62 18.34 -3.48
CA ARG A 181 -1.79 19.35 -2.79
C ARG A 181 -0.98 18.69 -1.67
N TRP A 182 0.29 19.12 -1.55
CA TRP A 182 1.22 18.64 -0.53
C TRP A 182 1.70 19.82 0.33
N ARG A 183 1.87 19.58 1.63
CA ARG A 183 2.49 20.55 2.54
C ARG A 183 3.62 19.88 3.33
N GLN A 184 4.64 20.66 3.62
CA GLN A 184 5.72 20.25 4.48
C GLN A 184 5.29 20.42 5.95
N VAL A 185 5.46 19.36 6.74
CA VAL A 185 5.15 19.39 8.19
C VAL A 185 6.39 19.29 9.05
N HIS A 186 7.50 18.77 8.49
CA HIS A 186 8.78 18.67 9.16
C HIS A 186 9.91 18.73 8.12
N CYS A 187 11.11 19.05 8.59
CA CYS A 187 12.35 18.96 7.80
C CYS A 187 13.48 18.62 8.76
N GLY A 188 14.25 17.59 8.46
CA GLY A 188 15.32 17.17 9.35
C GLY A 188 16.21 16.07 8.78
N PRO A 189 17.25 15.68 9.54
CA PRO A 189 18.16 14.63 9.13
C PRO A 189 17.41 13.30 8.94
N ALA A 190 17.81 12.55 7.91
CA ALA A 190 17.15 11.29 7.61
C ALA A 190 18.13 10.23 7.08
N MET A 191 17.91 9.00 7.49
CA MET A 191 18.48 7.83 6.83
C MET A 191 17.64 7.48 5.62
N LEU A 192 18.29 7.36 4.48
CA LEU A 192 17.72 6.84 3.24
C LEU A 192 18.19 5.41 3.03
N ALA A 193 17.28 4.52 2.60
CA ALA A 193 17.65 3.16 2.21
C ALA A 193 17.07 2.83 0.84
N ALA A 194 17.93 2.37 -0.07
CA ALA A 194 17.53 1.98 -1.43
C ALA A 194 16.75 0.67 -1.40
N ILE A 195 15.56 0.67 -2.01
CA ILE A 195 14.79 -0.52 -2.27
C ILE A 195 15.02 -0.92 -3.71
N GLN A 196 15.40 -2.19 -3.92
CA GLN A 196 15.63 -2.76 -5.23
C GLN A 196 14.62 -3.86 -5.52
N GLY A 197 14.11 -3.88 -6.74
CA GLY A 197 13.20 -4.92 -7.23
C GLY A 197 13.90 -6.27 -7.45
N ALA A 198 13.13 -7.25 -7.90
CA ALA A 198 13.65 -8.58 -8.24
C ALA A 198 14.68 -8.52 -9.40
N ASP A 199 14.53 -7.55 -10.28
CA ASP A 199 15.46 -7.25 -11.39
C ASP A 199 16.74 -6.51 -10.97
N ASN A 200 16.96 -6.35 -9.68
CA ASN A 200 18.08 -5.62 -9.08
C ASN A 200 18.10 -4.10 -9.34
N ARG A 201 17.05 -3.56 -9.93
CA ARG A 201 16.95 -2.13 -10.19
C ARG A 201 16.38 -1.38 -9.01
N PHE A 202 16.83 -0.14 -8.81
CA PHE A 202 16.26 0.78 -7.85
C PHE A 202 14.77 1.04 -8.19
N CYS A 203 13.89 0.91 -7.21
CA CYS A 203 12.45 1.09 -7.39
C CYS A 203 11.79 2.00 -6.33
N ALA A 204 12.43 2.17 -5.18
CA ALA A 204 11.90 3.01 -4.12
C ALA A 204 13.01 3.43 -3.13
N VAL A 205 12.71 4.42 -2.28
CA VAL A 205 13.55 4.81 -1.16
C VAL A 205 12.75 4.74 0.14
N HIS A 206 13.27 4.00 1.10
CA HIS A 206 12.79 4.05 2.48
C HIS A 206 13.48 5.22 3.19
N ARG A 207 12.72 6.04 3.88
CA ARG A 207 13.17 7.25 4.58
C ARG A 207 12.86 7.10 6.06
N THR A 208 13.85 7.30 6.91
CA THR A 208 13.69 7.32 8.38
C THR A 208 14.22 8.66 8.87
N TRP A 209 13.36 9.54 9.37
CA TRP A 209 13.78 10.80 9.99
C TRP A 209 14.39 10.52 11.35
N LEU A 210 15.54 11.12 11.58
CA LEU A 210 16.38 10.90 12.75
C LEU A 210 16.29 12.10 13.69
N ASP A 211 16.31 11.81 14.97
CA ASP A 211 16.52 12.77 16.04
C ASP A 211 17.26 12.02 17.17
N LEU A 212 18.55 12.27 17.27
CA LEU A 212 19.40 11.56 18.23
C LEU A 212 19.12 11.95 19.68
N ASP A 213 18.39 13.04 19.93
CA ASP A 213 17.97 13.41 21.28
C ASP A 213 16.80 12.56 21.78
N GLN A 214 16.07 11.92 20.85
CA GLN A 214 15.00 11.00 21.21
C GLN A 214 15.54 9.63 21.67
N PRO A 215 14.85 8.94 22.61
CA PRO A 215 15.32 7.65 23.16
C PRO A 215 15.58 6.57 22.11
N LYS A 216 14.80 6.56 21.04
CA LYS A 216 14.93 5.59 19.93
C LYS A 216 15.73 6.13 18.74
N GLY A 217 16.25 7.36 18.81
CA GLY A 217 16.99 8.01 17.75
C GLY A 217 16.16 8.39 16.51
N LYS A 218 14.81 8.35 16.59
CA LYS A 218 13.89 8.69 15.53
C LYS A 218 13.12 9.95 15.88
N ALA A 219 12.89 10.82 14.91
CA ALA A 219 12.14 12.04 15.09
C ALA A 219 10.69 11.77 15.52
N VAL A 220 10.20 12.56 16.47
CA VAL A 220 8.77 12.67 16.78
C VAL A 220 8.20 13.78 15.92
N ILE A 221 7.39 13.42 14.94
CA ILE A 221 6.86 14.35 13.95
C ILE A 221 5.37 14.54 14.24
N THR A 222 4.98 15.75 14.60
CA THR A 222 3.58 16.10 14.82
C THR A 222 3.09 16.99 13.68
N ASP A 223 1.95 16.67 13.11
CA ASP A 223 1.29 17.51 12.13
C ASP A 223 0.77 18.79 12.82
N PRO A 224 1.26 19.97 12.45
CA PRO A 224 0.89 21.21 13.13
C PRO A 224 -0.57 21.63 12.90
N VAL A 225 -1.26 21.03 11.93
CA VAL A 225 -2.66 21.34 11.62
C VAL A 225 -3.62 20.40 12.33
N THR A 226 -3.28 19.10 12.36
CA THR A 226 -4.18 18.07 12.93
C THR A 226 -3.79 17.64 14.35
N GLY A 227 -2.57 17.96 14.81
CA GLY A 227 -2.01 17.47 16.07
C GLY A 227 -1.64 15.98 16.05
N GLU A 228 -1.80 15.29 14.93
CA GLU A 228 -1.50 13.86 14.80
C GLU A 228 0.01 13.61 14.85
N VAL A 229 0.42 12.59 15.62
CA VAL A 229 1.80 12.10 15.59
C VAL A 229 2.00 11.17 14.40
N LEU A 230 2.87 11.57 13.51
CA LEU A 230 3.13 10.90 12.25
C LEU A 230 4.29 9.90 12.38
N GLN A 231 4.28 8.89 11.51
CA GLN A 231 5.34 7.88 11.47
C GLN A 231 6.67 8.50 11.03
N ALA A 232 7.74 8.28 11.80
CA ALA A 232 9.09 8.71 11.42
C ALA A 232 9.67 7.95 10.20
N LYS A 233 8.94 6.98 9.66
CA LYS A 233 9.32 6.16 8.50
C LYS A 233 8.31 6.32 7.37
N LYS A 234 8.80 6.51 6.14
CA LYS A 234 7.97 6.53 4.92
C LYS A 234 8.72 5.92 3.75
N VAL A 235 7.98 5.33 2.83
CA VAL A 235 8.51 4.87 1.54
C VAL A 235 8.04 5.81 0.43
N LEU A 236 8.92 6.11 -0.52
CA LEU A 236 8.61 6.80 -1.77
C LEU A 236 9.04 5.90 -2.92
N GLY A 237 8.18 5.74 -3.92
CA GLY A 237 8.42 4.86 -5.07
C GLY A 237 7.56 3.60 -5.06
N ALA A 238 7.95 2.61 -5.85
CA ALA A 238 7.23 1.36 -6.07
C ALA A 238 7.87 0.21 -5.26
N LYS A 239 7.55 0.11 -3.96
CA LYS A 239 8.20 -0.86 -3.05
C LYS A 239 7.81 -2.32 -3.26
N LYS A 240 6.63 -2.61 -3.86
CA LYS A 240 6.06 -3.96 -3.94
C LYS A 240 7.02 -4.96 -4.61
N GLY A 241 7.33 -6.05 -3.91
CA GLY A 241 8.27 -7.09 -4.36
C GLY A 241 9.74 -6.65 -4.32
N GLY A 242 10.05 -5.51 -3.70
CA GLY A 242 11.42 -5.03 -3.53
C GLY A 242 11.94 -5.23 -2.11
N ALA A 243 13.27 -5.21 -1.96
CA ALA A 243 13.94 -5.32 -0.67
C ALA A 243 15.12 -4.35 -0.57
N ILE A 244 15.50 -4.01 0.66
CA ILE A 244 16.73 -3.29 0.96
C ILE A 244 17.84 -4.31 1.16
N ARG A 245 18.80 -4.36 0.23
CA ARG A 245 19.93 -5.30 0.26
C ARG A 245 21.06 -4.74 1.11
N LEU A 246 21.05 -5.10 2.38
CA LEU A 246 21.97 -4.53 3.38
C LEU A 246 23.35 -5.14 3.35
N PHE A 247 23.44 -6.43 3.07
CA PHE A 247 24.71 -7.14 2.99
C PHE A 247 24.66 -8.23 1.91
N GLN A 248 25.74 -8.35 1.16
CA GLN A 248 25.95 -9.41 0.17
C GLN A 248 26.88 -10.45 0.77
N GLY A 249 26.43 -11.67 0.90
CA GLY A 249 27.24 -12.81 1.35
C GLY A 249 28.26 -13.28 0.30
N ASP A 250 29.02 -14.29 0.67
CA ASP A 250 30.10 -14.85 -0.14
C ASP A 250 29.64 -15.72 -1.32
N ASN A 251 28.34 -15.85 -1.54
CA ASN A 251 27.68 -16.64 -2.59
C ASN A 251 27.97 -18.16 -2.56
N LEU A 252 28.82 -18.65 -1.65
CA LEU A 252 29.18 -20.07 -1.59
C LEU A 252 28.00 -20.97 -1.20
N ARG A 253 27.01 -20.43 -0.46
CA ARG A 253 25.85 -21.17 0.05
C ARG A 253 24.50 -20.66 -0.41
N ALA A 254 24.43 -19.55 -1.14
CA ALA A 254 23.20 -18.90 -1.60
C ALA A 254 22.13 -18.73 -0.50
N VAL A 255 22.54 -18.50 0.75
CA VAL A 255 21.62 -18.31 1.88
C VAL A 255 21.20 -16.86 1.96
N LEU A 256 19.90 -16.62 2.05
CA LEU A 256 19.31 -15.31 2.26
C LEU A 256 18.64 -15.26 3.63
N VAL A 257 19.06 -14.31 4.47
CA VAL A 257 18.38 -13.95 5.70
C VAL A 257 17.54 -12.71 5.45
N MET A 258 16.24 -12.83 5.66
CA MET A 258 15.30 -11.71 5.52
C MET A 258 14.76 -11.29 6.89
N GLY A 259 14.77 -9.99 7.13
CA GLY A 259 14.10 -9.37 8.27
C GLY A 259 13.06 -8.36 7.80
N GLU A 260 12.09 -8.04 8.64
CA GLU A 260 11.06 -7.03 8.34
C GLU A 260 11.67 -5.63 8.13
N GLY A 261 12.55 -5.20 9.02
CA GLY A 261 13.12 -3.86 9.03
C GLY A 261 14.63 -3.82 8.97
N ILE A 262 15.16 -2.64 8.64
CA ILE A 262 16.61 -2.40 8.54
C ILE A 262 17.32 -2.77 9.85
N GLU A 263 16.82 -2.28 10.96
CA GLU A 263 17.45 -2.46 12.27
C GLU A 263 17.50 -3.93 12.68
N THR A 264 16.39 -4.66 12.53
CA THR A 264 16.31 -6.10 12.86
C THR A 264 17.25 -6.92 11.98
N THR A 265 17.29 -6.62 10.70
CA THR A 265 18.14 -7.34 9.73
C THR A 265 19.63 -7.07 10.00
N LEU A 266 19.99 -5.81 10.28
CA LEU A 266 21.39 -5.47 10.62
C LEU A 266 21.81 -6.09 11.96
N SER A 267 20.93 -6.14 12.96
CA SER A 267 21.23 -6.84 14.23
C SER A 267 21.54 -8.31 13.99
N ALA A 268 20.75 -9.00 13.15
CA ALA A 268 21.03 -10.39 12.81
C ALA A 268 22.34 -10.56 12.02
N CYS A 269 22.67 -9.61 11.14
CA CYS A 269 23.92 -9.61 10.38
C CYS A 269 25.13 -9.44 11.31
N VAL A 270 25.09 -8.45 12.21
CA VAL A 270 26.18 -8.15 13.17
C VAL A 270 26.36 -9.28 14.18
N ALA A 271 25.26 -9.91 14.61
CA ALA A 271 25.33 -11.09 15.49
C ALA A 271 25.89 -12.34 14.80
N GLY A 272 26.17 -12.29 13.49
CA GLY A 272 26.68 -13.44 12.75
C GLY A 272 25.69 -14.60 12.69
N ALA A 273 24.39 -14.31 12.67
CA ALA A 273 23.32 -15.31 12.77
C ALA A 273 23.47 -16.45 11.76
N VAL A 274 23.93 -16.14 10.54
CA VAL A 274 24.28 -17.14 9.52
C VAL A 274 25.53 -16.69 8.78
N ALA A 275 26.62 -17.43 8.93
CA ALA A 275 27.89 -17.12 8.26
C ALA A 275 27.75 -17.20 6.73
N GLY A 276 28.31 -16.22 6.02
CA GLY A 276 28.32 -16.15 4.55
C GLY A 276 26.97 -15.84 3.92
N ALA A 277 25.91 -15.58 4.68
CA ALA A 277 24.59 -15.26 4.14
C ALA A 277 24.49 -13.80 3.65
N SER A 278 23.60 -13.58 2.67
CA SER A 278 23.11 -12.25 2.32
C SER A 278 22.00 -11.81 3.27
N TYR A 279 21.93 -10.52 3.60
CA TYR A 279 20.94 -9.98 4.54
C TYR A 279 20.10 -8.88 3.88
N TRP A 280 18.80 -9.11 3.76
CA TRP A 280 17.87 -8.16 3.14
C TRP A 280 16.75 -7.78 4.09
N ALA A 281 16.34 -6.52 4.06
CA ALA A 281 15.16 -6.05 4.79
C ALA A 281 13.96 -5.93 3.84
N GLY A 282 12.83 -6.52 4.22
CA GLY A 282 11.59 -6.58 3.42
C GLY A 282 10.76 -5.30 3.45
N VAL A 283 11.18 -4.28 4.19
CA VAL A 283 10.52 -2.98 4.36
C VAL A 283 9.32 -3.02 5.30
N ASP A 284 8.41 -3.95 5.12
CA ASP A 284 7.29 -4.29 6.03
C ASP A 284 6.73 -5.69 5.69
N LEU A 285 5.92 -6.24 6.61
CA LEU A 285 5.34 -7.59 6.47
C LEU A 285 4.44 -7.75 5.23
N GLY A 286 3.81 -6.68 4.77
CA GLY A 286 2.93 -6.71 3.59
C GLY A 286 3.67 -6.71 2.25
N ASN A 287 5.00 -6.63 2.27
CA ASN A 287 5.84 -6.53 1.07
C ASN A 287 6.62 -7.83 0.78
N GLN A 288 6.52 -8.80 1.65
CA GLN A 288 7.17 -10.11 1.55
C GLN A 288 6.39 -11.09 0.69
#